data_98146e1a8909759ec2303365d99aff5e
#
_entry.id   98146e1a8909759ec2303365d99aff5e
#
_cell.length_a   1.000
_cell.length_b   1.000
_cell.length_c   1.000
_cell.angle_alpha   90.00
_cell.angle_beta   90.00
_cell.angle_gamma   90.00
#
_symmetry.space_group_name_H-M   'P 1'
#
loop_
_entity.id
_entity.type
_entity.pdbx_description
1 polymer ?
#
loop_
_entity_poly.entity_id
_entity_poly.type
_entity_poly.pdbx_seq_one_letter_code
_entity_poly.pdbx_strand_id
1 'polypeptide(L)'
;MKEFLGKQVTEEEHGMGIAYLLENNELFYDIGYKVMQNLEETYLLKCHRLKYNGKIKLVYFTKEYVTAETVLANAMPEVKERMIARILDAFTQIINLGFLDIAYVDNRLDNIYVDPATEEVKIIYLPIQIPGVTKNKNTFENELKAQFEIPNLTIPKAATQNPAAIENTETPKQLTIQSLDGRFVFHITDKDFVLGKSRDKVDGEITGNPAVSRVHCKILVRNRSYY
;
A
#
# COMPACT_ATOMS: atom_id res chain seq x y z
N MET A 1 4.65 -3.89 25.72
CA MET A 1 3.42 -3.58 24.95
C MET A 1 3.37 -2.09 24.74
N LYS A 2 3.32 -1.64 23.50
CA LYS A 2 3.19 -0.22 23.15
C LYS A 2 1.78 0.01 22.57
N GLU A 3 1.17 1.14 22.84
CA GLU A 3 -0.08 1.54 22.18
C GLU A 3 0.26 2.07 20.78
N PHE A 4 -0.45 1.60 19.77
CA PHE A 4 -0.36 2.08 18.39
C PHE A 4 -1.75 2.51 17.92
N LEU A 5 -1.85 3.67 17.27
CA LEU A 5 -3.14 4.29 16.88
C LEU A 5 -4.13 4.41 18.05
N GLY A 6 -3.64 4.89 19.21
CA GLY A 6 -4.38 4.94 20.45
C GLY A 6 -4.56 3.55 21.07
N LYS A 7 -5.53 3.42 22.01
CA LYS A 7 -5.80 2.15 22.71
C LYS A 7 -6.46 1.06 21.85
N GLN A 8 -6.65 1.29 20.55
CA GLN A 8 -7.38 0.37 19.68
C GLN A 8 -6.51 -0.77 19.15
N VAL A 9 -5.20 -0.56 19.11
CA VAL A 9 -4.22 -1.55 18.65
C VAL A 9 -3.07 -1.58 19.65
N THR A 10 -2.74 -2.76 20.12
CA THR A 10 -1.58 -2.97 21.00
C THR A 10 -0.47 -3.68 20.25
N GLU A 11 0.71 -3.06 20.22
CA GLU A 11 1.92 -3.63 19.67
C GLU A 11 2.66 -4.43 20.75
N GLU A 12 3.13 -5.59 20.40
CA GLU A 12 3.91 -6.47 21.27
C GLU A 12 4.99 -7.21 20.49
N GLU A 13 6.11 -7.49 21.13
CA GLU A 13 7.11 -8.39 20.57
C GLU A 13 6.54 -9.81 20.51
N HIS A 14 6.75 -10.49 19.42
CA HIS A 14 6.34 -11.86 19.19
C HIS A 14 7.55 -12.68 18.75
N GLY A 15 8.01 -13.60 19.56
CA GLY A 15 9.13 -14.54 19.40
C GLY A 15 10.03 -14.48 18.14
N MET A 16 9.45 -14.30 16.96
CA MET A 16 10.15 -14.17 15.67
C MET A 16 9.85 -12.85 14.93
N GLY A 17 9.26 -11.87 15.63
CA GLY A 17 8.91 -10.60 14.99
C GLY A 17 8.06 -9.69 15.86
N ILE A 18 7.16 -8.98 15.23
CA ILE A 18 6.25 -8.02 15.87
C ILE A 18 4.79 -8.42 15.63
N ALA A 19 3.93 -8.16 16.59
CA ALA A 19 2.51 -8.43 16.49
C ALA A 19 1.66 -7.25 16.95
N TYR A 20 0.49 -7.13 16.34
CA TYR A 20 -0.52 -6.13 16.67
C TYR A 20 -1.81 -6.83 17.08
N LEU A 21 -2.22 -6.64 18.33
CA LEU A 21 -3.48 -7.15 18.85
C LEU A 21 -4.55 -6.08 18.69
N LEU A 22 -5.64 -6.44 18.01
CA LEU A 22 -6.77 -5.54 17.84
C LEU A 22 -7.67 -5.61 19.07
N GLU A 23 -8.03 -4.45 19.61
CA GLU A 23 -8.95 -4.39 20.76
C GLU A 23 -10.35 -4.86 20.37
N ASN A 24 -10.80 -4.52 19.17
CA ASN A 24 -12.04 -4.99 18.56
C ASN A 24 -11.78 -5.62 17.19
N ASN A 25 -12.36 -6.79 16.93
CA ASN A 25 -12.23 -7.51 15.66
C ASN A 25 -12.86 -6.76 14.47
N GLU A 26 -13.82 -5.86 14.73
CA GLU A 26 -14.44 -5.02 13.70
C GLU A 26 -13.45 -4.03 13.04
N LEU A 27 -12.33 -3.76 13.71
CA LEU A 27 -11.27 -2.94 13.14
C LEU A 27 -10.55 -3.62 11.98
N PHE A 28 -10.65 -4.95 11.89
CA PHE A 28 -9.95 -5.70 10.84
C PHE A 28 -10.57 -5.47 9.46
N TYR A 29 -9.73 -5.02 8.52
CA TYR A 29 -10.12 -4.75 7.14
C TYR A 29 -9.77 -5.94 6.23
N ASP A 30 -10.72 -6.85 6.04
CA ASP A 30 -10.54 -8.10 5.29
C ASP A 30 -10.14 -7.87 3.82
N ILE A 31 -10.67 -6.82 3.18
CA ILE A 31 -10.31 -6.48 1.78
C ILE A 31 -8.84 -6.09 1.71
N GLY A 32 -8.38 -5.17 2.55
CA GLY A 32 -6.98 -4.75 2.59
C GLY A 32 -6.04 -5.92 2.88
N TYR A 33 -6.44 -6.83 3.81
CA TYR A 33 -5.68 -8.05 4.08
C TYR A 33 -5.55 -8.95 2.84
N LYS A 34 -6.64 -9.19 2.13
CA LYS A 34 -6.63 -10.01 0.90
C LYS A 34 -5.81 -9.37 -0.21
N VAL A 35 -5.88 -8.05 -0.36
CA VAL A 35 -5.03 -7.32 -1.32
C VAL A 35 -3.56 -7.56 -0.99
N MET A 36 -3.14 -7.36 0.26
CA MET A 36 -1.75 -7.61 0.69
C MET A 36 -1.29 -9.05 0.41
N GLN A 37 -2.16 -10.05 0.65
CA GLN A 37 -1.79 -11.45 0.44
C GLN A 37 -1.55 -11.81 -1.04
N ASN A 38 -2.14 -11.07 -1.97
CA ASN A 38 -2.04 -11.28 -3.41
C ASN A 38 -1.02 -10.37 -4.10
N LEU A 39 -0.42 -9.44 -3.38
CA LEU A 39 0.66 -8.62 -3.91
C LEU A 39 1.96 -9.44 -3.93
N GLU A 40 2.46 -9.73 -5.12
CA GLU A 40 3.79 -10.29 -5.33
C GLU A 40 4.83 -9.16 -5.35
N GLU A 41 6.05 -9.42 -4.87
CA GLU A 41 7.19 -8.50 -4.91
C GLU A 41 6.89 -7.10 -4.34
N THR A 42 6.42 -7.02 -3.10
CA THR A 42 6.10 -5.74 -2.49
C THR A 42 7.13 -5.31 -1.45
N TYR A 43 7.20 -3.99 -1.24
CA TYR A 43 7.87 -3.39 -0.08
C TYR A 43 7.13 -3.66 1.25
N LEU A 44 6.09 -4.48 1.24
CA LEU A 44 5.32 -4.80 2.44
C LEU A 44 5.80 -6.11 3.07
N LEU A 45 5.94 -6.10 4.40
CA LEU A 45 6.07 -7.34 5.17
C LEU A 45 4.78 -8.14 5.08
N LYS A 46 4.92 -9.45 4.92
CA LYS A 46 3.79 -10.36 4.86
C LYS A 46 3.08 -10.41 6.22
N CYS A 47 1.79 -10.10 6.23
CA CYS A 47 0.94 -10.13 7.41
C CYS A 47 0.33 -11.52 7.61
N HIS A 48 0.41 -12.06 8.81
CA HIS A 48 -0.25 -13.30 9.20
C HIS A 48 -1.34 -12.99 10.24
N ARG A 49 -2.59 -13.37 9.92
CA ARG A 49 -3.72 -13.20 10.82
C ARG A 49 -3.92 -14.43 11.70
N LEU A 50 -3.90 -14.23 13.00
CA LEU A 50 -4.17 -15.26 14.00
C LEU A 50 -5.38 -14.87 14.87
N LYS A 51 -5.96 -15.83 15.58
CA LYS A 51 -6.91 -15.57 16.68
C LYS A 51 -6.19 -15.85 18.01
N TYR A 52 -6.22 -14.89 18.90
CA TYR A 52 -5.66 -14.98 20.24
C TYR A 52 -6.68 -14.48 21.27
N ASN A 53 -7.12 -15.38 22.18
CA ASN A 53 -8.17 -15.08 23.18
C ASN A 53 -9.42 -14.40 22.57
N GLY A 54 -9.87 -14.90 21.40
CA GLY A 54 -11.04 -14.36 20.71
C GLY A 54 -10.78 -13.08 19.89
N LYS A 55 -9.64 -12.43 20.07
CA LYS A 55 -9.23 -11.22 19.34
C LYS A 55 -8.39 -11.58 18.10
N ILE A 56 -8.39 -10.69 17.11
CA ILE A 56 -7.51 -10.78 15.95
C ILE A 56 -6.13 -10.25 16.33
N LYS A 57 -5.12 -11.06 16.01
CA LYS A 57 -3.70 -10.72 16.16
C LYS A 57 -3.04 -10.77 14.79
N LEU A 58 -2.44 -9.66 14.39
CA LEU A 58 -1.68 -9.51 13.13
C LEU A 58 -0.20 -9.71 13.45
N VAL A 59 0.46 -10.67 12.80
CA VAL A 59 1.85 -11.04 13.07
C VAL A 59 2.70 -10.82 11.83
N TYR A 60 3.87 -10.21 12.01
CA TYR A 60 4.88 -9.96 10.99
C TYR A 60 6.20 -10.59 11.44
N PHE A 61 6.77 -11.45 10.62
CA PHE A 61 8.06 -12.08 10.89
C PHE A 61 9.19 -11.15 10.47
N THR A 62 9.97 -10.70 11.44
CA THR A 62 11.01 -9.68 11.21
C THR A 62 12.40 -10.13 11.62
N LYS A 63 12.56 -11.37 12.10
CA LYS A 63 13.83 -11.87 12.65
C LYS A 63 14.99 -11.86 11.65
N GLU A 64 14.70 -11.99 10.37
CA GLU A 64 15.71 -12.00 9.30
C GLU A 64 16.12 -10.60 8.84
N TYR A 65 15.45 -9.58 9.34
CA TYR A 65 15.67 -8.18 8.96
C TYR A 65 16.32 -7.39 10.09
N VAL A 66 16.89 -6.27 9.73
CA VAL A 66 17.41 -5.25 10.66
C VAL A 66 16.54 -4.00 10.56
N THR A 67 16.30 -3.28 11.65
CA THR A 67 15.52 -2.05 11.61
C THR A 67 16.26 -0.93 10.89
N ALA A 68 15.55 -0.07 10.20
CA ALA A 68 16.12 1.10 9.53
C ALA A 68 16.81 2.03 10.55
N GLU A 69 16.27 2.15 11.76
CA GLU A 69 16.90 2.88 12.86
C GLU A 69 18.32 2.37 13.12
N THR A 70 18.50 1.05 13.27
CA THR A 70 19.81 0.43 13.52
C THR A 70 20.76 0.64 12.34
N VAL A 71 20.29 0.49 11.11
CA VAL A 71 21.12 0.70 9.91
C VAL A 71 21.56 2.16 9.82
N LEU A 72 20.65 3.11 9.98
CA LEU A 72 20.92 4.53 9.86
C LEU A 72 21.81 5.05 11.00
N ALA A 73 21.68 4.50 12.22
CA ALA A 73 22.52 4.90 13.35
C ALA A 73 24.00 4.60 13.13
N ASN A 74 24.32 3.50 12.45
CA ASN A 74 25.68 2.98 12.32
C ASN A 74 26.30 3.19 10.93
N ALA A 75 25.54 3.72 9.95
CA ALA A 75 25.98 3.86 8.59
C ALA A 75 26.84 5.11 8.34
N MET A 76 27.75 5.02 7.38
CA MET A 76 28.46 6.18 6.82
C MET A 76 27.50 7.10 6.05
N PRO A 77 27.80 8.39 5.85
CA PRO A 77 26.89 9.37 5.23
C PRO A 77 26.34 8.91 3.88
N GLU A 78 27.17 8.37 3.01
CA GLU A 78 26.75 7.91 1.66
C GLU A 78 25.77 6.71 1.73
N VAL A 79 25.97 5.84 2.73
CA VAL A 79 25.08 4.70 2.97
C VAL A 79 23.74 5.17 3.55
N LYS A 80 23.77 6.18 4.44
CA LYS A 80 22.57 6.80 4.99
C LYS A 80 21.71 7.40 3.88
N GLU A 81 22.31 8.24 3.02
CA GLU A 81 21.60 8.86 1.90
C GLU A 81 20.96 7.83 0.97
N ARG A 82 21.71 6.79 0.61
CA ARG A 82 21.22 5.70 -0.22
C ARG A 82 20.07 4.95 0.44
N MET A 83 20.18 4.65 1.74
CA MET A 83 19.14 3.95 2.49
C MET A 83 17.87 4.78 2.63
N ILE A 84 18.01 6.07 2.95
CA ILE A 84 16.86 7.00 2.99
C ILE A 84 16.17 7.05 1.63
N ALA A 85 16.92 7.13 0.53
CA ALA A 85 16.34 7.12 -0.81
C ALA A 85 15.54 5.83 -1.08
N ARG A 86 16.05 4.66 -0.67
CA ARG A 86 15.33 3.37 -0.79
C ARG A 86 14.07 3.32 0.05
N ILE A 87 14.11 3.84 1.27
CA ILE A 87 12.93 3.91 2.15
C ILE A 87 11.85 4.81 1.52
N LEU A 88 12.25 5.96 0.97
CA LEU A 88 11.33 6.88 0.31
C LEU A 88 10.73 6.28 -0.97
N ASP A 89 11.53 5.53 -1.72
CA ASP A 89 11.03 4.80 -2.90
C ASP A 89 10.00 3.74 -2.47
N ALA A 90 10.28 2.96 -1.43
CA ALA A 90 9.36 1.98 -0.89
C ALA A 90 8.01 2.61 -0.47
N PHE A 91 8.02 3.74 0.23
CA PHE A 91 6.80 4.47 0.56
C PHE A 91 6.09 5.00 -0.69
N THR A 92 6.85 5.49 -1.66
CA THR A 92 6.29 5.96 -2.94
C THR A 92 5.54 4.84 -3.64
N GLN A 93 6.12 3.66 -3.72
CA GLN A 93 5.49 2.48 -4.34
C GLN A 93 4.22 2.07 -3.58
N ILE A 94 4.26 2.01 -2.24
CA ILE A 94 3.10 1.66 -1.42
C ILE A 94 1.95 2.67 -1.61
N ILE A 95 2.25 3.97 -1.61
CA ILE A 95 1.24 5.02 -1.81
C ILE A 95 0.63 4.92 -3.21
N ASN A 96 1.43 4.57 -4.21
CA ASN A 96 0.99 4.45 -5.60
C ASN A 96 0.13 3.21 -5.87
N LEU A 97 0.16 2.21 -5.00
CA LEU A 97 -0.78 1.08 -5.09
C LEU A 97 -2.24 1.54 -5.03
N GLY A 98 -2.53 2.67 -4.36
CA GLY A 98 -3.85 3.30 -4.32
C GLY A 98 -4.94 2.50 -3.59
N PHE A 99 -4.63 1.29 -3.12
CA PHE A 99 -5.56 0.40 -2.42
C PHE A 99 -5.36 0.41 -0.91
N LEU A 100 -4.25 0.96 -0.44
CA LEU A 100 -3.86 0.95 0.96
C LEU A 100 -4.03 2.36 1.54
N ASP A 101 -4.71 2.46 2.67
CA ASP A 101 -4.83 3.72 3.39
C ASP A 101 -3.52 4.04 4.11
N ILE A 102 -2.90 5.15 3.74
CA ILE A 102 -1.63 5.62 4.30
C ILE A 102 -1.68 5.82 5.83
N ALA A 103 -2.87 5.97 6.40
CA ALA A 103 -3.07 6.09 7.84
C ALA A 103 -2.61 4.85 8.61
N TYR A 104 -2.58 3.70 7.95
CA TYR A 104 -2.22 2.41 8.56
C TYR A 104 -0.88 1.87 8.08
N VAL A 105 -0.10 2.66 7.38
CA VAL A 105 1.31 2.38 7.08
C VAL A 105 2.16 2.80 8.27
N ASP A 106 2.91 1.87 8.84
CA ASP A 106 3.85 2.19 9.93
C ASP A 106 5.12 2.80 9.35
N ASN A 107 5.33 4.07 9.63
CA ASN A 107 6.47 4.84 9.11
C ASN A 107 7.55 5.12 10.17
N ARG A 108 7.50 4.44 11.32
CA ARG A 108 8.51 4.55 12.37
C ARG A 108 9.78 3.81 11.97
N LEU A 109 10.95 4.40 12.20
CA LEU A 109 12.24 3.82 11.82
C LEU A 109 12.56 2.51 12.53
N ASP A 110 12.01 2.28 13.73
CA ASP A 110 12.12 1.03 14.48
C ASP A 110 11.19 -0.08 13.92
N ASN A 111 10.28 0.26 13.02
CA ASN A 111 9.34 -0.65 12.35
C ASN A 111 9.44 -0.63 10.82
N ILE A 112 10.45 0.02 10.28
CA ILE A 112 10.90 -0.15 8.90
C ILE A 112 12.05 -1.14 8.93
N TYR A 113 11.98 -2.16 8.10
CA TYR A 113 12.92 -3.27 8.09
C TYR A 113 13.75 -3.29 6.82
N VAL A 114 15.00 -3.71 6.94
CA VAL A 114 15.96 -3.80 5.85
C VAL A 114 16.53 -5.22 5.83
N ASP A 115 16.50 -5.85 4.68
CA ASP A 115 17.19 -7.12 4.46
C ASP A 115 18.71 -6.85 4.44
N PRO A 116 19.49 -7.46 5.34
CA PRO A 116 20.92 -7.18 5.43
C PRO A 116 21.74 -7.70 4.23
N ALA A 117 21.19 -8.64 3.45
CA ALA A 117 21.87 -9.22 2.29
C ALA A 117 21.58 -8.46 0.99
N THR A 118 20.33 -8.01 0.80
CA THR A 118 19.85 -7.36 -0.44
C THR A 118 19.68 -5.85 -0.30
N GLU A 119 19.69 -5.33 0.91
CA GLU A 119 19.30 -3.94 1.27
C GLU A 119 17.85 -3.60 0.84
N GLU A 120 17.00 -4.61 0.62
CA GLU A 120 15.58 -4.39 0.35
C GLU A 120 14.86 -3.85 1.58
N VAL A 121 14.00 -2.86 1.36
CA VAL A 121 13.20 -2.25 2.41
C VAL A 121 11.85 -2.96 2.50
N LYS A 122 11.45 -3.28 3.74
CA LYS A 122 10.15 -3.87 4.04
C LYS A 122 9.43 -3.03 5.10
N ILE A 123 8.17 -2.71 4.84
CA ILE A 123 7.34 -1.80 5.64
C ILE A 123 6.12 -2.56 6.15
N ILE A 124 5.70 -2.25 7.36
CA ILE A 124 4.47 -2.78 7.93
C ILE A 124 3.28 -1.94 7.46
N TYR A 125 2.28 -2.61 6.92
CA TYR A 125 0.94 -2.08 6.73
C TYR A 125 -0.05 -2.88 7.57
N LEU A 126 -0.86 -2.21 8.38
CA LEU A 126 -1.90 -2.86 9.16
C LEU A 126 -3.20 -2.87 8.36
N PRO A 127 -3.74 -4.05 8.02
CA PRO A 127 -5.04 -4.17 7.35
C PRO A 127 -6.17 -3.94 8.35
N ILE A 128 -6.33 -2.69 8.76
CA ILE A 128 -7.35 -2.24 9.73
C ILE A 128 -8.07 -1.01 9.20
N GLN A 129 -9.21 -0.71 9.81
CA GLN A 129 -9.95 0.51 9.56
C GLN A 129 -10.54 1.04 10.88
N ILE A 130 -10.14 2.23 11.26
CA ILE A 130 -10.55 2.88 12.51
C ILE A 130 -11.39 4.11 12.15
N PRO A 131 -12.66 4.20 12.58
CA PRO A 131 -13.50 5.36 12.30
C PRO A 131 -12.84 6.68 12.76
N GLY A 132 -12.79 7.67 11.87
CA GLY A 132 -12.23 8.99 12.15
C GLY A 132 -10.70 9.07 12.11
N VAL A 133 -9.99 7.98 11.90
CA VAL A 133 -8.54 8.01 11.65
C VAL A 133 -8.30 8.20 10.17
N THR A 134 -7.66 9.30 9.82
CA THR A 134 -7.24 9.63 8.46
C THR A 134 -5.86 10.24 8.49
N LYS A 135 -5.04 9.97 7.49
CA LYS A 135 -3.74 10.61 7.30
C LYS A 135 -3.63 11.04 5.84
N ASN A 136 -3.32 12.29 5.61
CA ASN A 136 -3.03 12.75 4.25
C ASN A 136 -1.52 12.67 3.95
N LYS A 137 -1.18 12.78 2.67
CA LYS A 137 0.21 12.68 2.19
C LYS A 137 1.12 13.71 2.87
N ASN A 138 0.66 14.94 3.06
CA ASN A 138 1.47 16.00 3.66
C ASN A 138 1.81 15.70 5.13
N THR A 139 0.84 15.18 5.89
CA THR A 139 1.07 14.74 7.28
C THR A 139 2.11 13.63 7.32
N PHE A 140 1.98 12.63 6.45
CA PHE A 140 2.91 11.52 6.36
C PHE A 140 4.32 11.98 5.98
N GLU A 141 4.46 12.87 5.00
CA GLU A 141 5.73 13.46 4.61
C GLU A 141 6.38 14.26 5.75
N ASN A 142 5.59 15.00 6.52
CA ASN A 142 6.11 15.76 7.67
C ASN A 142 6.62 14.85 8.79
N GLU A 143 5.96 13.72 9.04
CA GLU A 143 6.43 12.70 9.98
C GLU A 143 7.79 12.13 9.54
N LEU A 144 7.95 11.81 8.26
CA LEU A 144 9.23 11.32 7.72
C LEU A 144 10.32 12.40 7.76
N LYS A 145 10.00 13.66 7.45
CA LYS A 145 10.95 14.78 7.57
C LYS A 145 11.54 14.89 8.97
N ALA A 146 10.67 14.78 9.98
CA ALA A 146 11.09 14.85 11.36
C ALA A 146 12.01 13.68 11.76
N GLN A 147 11.72 12.46 11.26
CA GLN A 147 12.51 11.27 11.59
C GLN A 147 13.86 11.24 10.87
N PHE A 148 13.93 11.70 9.62
CA PHE A 148 15.17 11.73 8.85
C PHE A 148 15.98 13.02 9.04
N GLU A 149 15.44 14.00 9.77
CA GLU A 149 16.06 15.33 9.95
C GLU A 149 16.31 16.06 8.61
N ILE A 150 15.48 15.79 7.59
CA ILE A 150 15.60 16.37 6.25
C ILE A 150 14.47 17.39 6.01
N PRO A 151 14.73 18.71 6.11
CA PRO A 151 13.68 19.74 6.01
C PRO A 151 12.93 19.77 4.69
N ASN A 152 13.62 19.45 3.59
CA ASN A 152 13.09 19.54 2.23
C ASN A 152 12.70 18.17 1.64
N LEU A 153 12.52 17.14 2.48
CA LEU A 153 12.10 15.84 2.02
C LEU A 153 10.71 15.90 1.40
N THR A 154 10.57 15.39 0.20
CA THR A 154 9.29 15.15 -0.45
C THR A 154 9.27 13.72 -0.96
N ILE A 155 8.17 13.01 -0.73
CA ILE A 155 7.94 11.73 -1.39
C ILE A 155 7.70 12.05 -2.87
N PRO A 156 8.50 11.53 -3.81
CA PRO A 156 8.30 11.77 -5.22
C PRO A 156 6.83 11.50 -5.57
N LYS A 157 6.19 12.43 -6.30
CA LYS A 157 4.98 12.03 -7.03
C LYS A 157 5.43 10.88 -7.92
N ALA A 158 4.63 9.80 -7.98
CA ALA A 158 4.89 8.76 -8.96
C ALA A 158 5.32 9.44 -10.24
N ALA A 159 6.54 9.17 -10.67
CA ALA A 159 6.87 9.42 -12.04
C ALA A 159 5.88 8.55 -12.80
N THR A 160 4.83 9.13 -13.33
CA THR A 160 4.19 8.57 -14.52
C THR A 160 5.39 8.26 -15.38
N GLN A 161 5.69 6.99 -15.62
CA GLN A 161 6.70 6.62 -16.58
C GLN A 161 6.22 7.24 -17.88
N ASN A 162 6.70 8.46 -18.15
CA ASN A 162 6.65 9.02 -19.47
C ASN A 162 7.77 8.32 -20.24
N PRO A 163 7.46 7.46 -21.20
CA PRO A 163 8.43 7.17 -22.23
C PRO A 163 8.60 8.47 -23.01
N ALA A 164 9.81 9.00 -23.00
CA ALA A 164 10.36 10.02 -23.89
C ALA A 164 9.41 11.16 -24.31
N ALA A 165 9.82 12.38 -24.01
CA ALA A 165 9.27 13.58 -24.58
C ALA A 165 9.01 13.43 -26.09
N ILE A 166 7.74 13.36 -26.45
CA ILE A 166 7.25 13.62 -27.79
C ILE A 166 6.25 14.76 -27.67
N GLU A 167 6.45 15.74 -28.51
CA GLU A 167 5.73 16.99 -28.64
C GLU A 167 4.21 16.89 -28.53
N ASN A 168 3.64 17.96 -27.99
CA ASN A 168 2.22 18.27 -27.91
C ASN A 168 1.39 17.79 -29.11
N THR A 169 0.71 16.65 -28.92
CA THR A 169 -0.58 16.37 -29.53
C THR A 169 -1.48 15.87 -28.42
N GLU A 170 -2.61 16.54 -28.22
CA GLU A 170 -3.62 16.18 -27.21
C GLU A 170 -4.16 14.77 -27.47
N THR A 171 -3.51 13.75 -26.93
CA THR A 171 -4.08 12.41 -26.87
C THR A 171 -5.10 12.37 -25.73
N PRO A 172 -6.31 11.85 -25.96
CA PRO A 172 -7.30 11.71 -24.90
C PRO A 172 -6.74 10.80 -23.81
N LYS A 173 -6.84 11.24 -22.54
CA LYS A 173 -6.49 10.41 -21.40
C LYS A 173 -7.33 9.13 -21.47
N GLN A 174 -6.68 7.99 -21.51
CA GLN A 174 -7.30 6.67 -21.57
C GLN A 174 -7.02 5.92 -20.28
N LEU A 175 -8.07 5.38 -19.62
CA LEU A 175 -7.92 4.46 -18.50
C LEU A 175 -7.85 3.04 -19.06
N THR A 176 -6.82 2.30 -18.73
CA THR A 176 -6.72 0.86 -19.01
C THR A 176 -6.94 0.08 -17.73
N ILE A 177 -7.91 -0.85 -17.76
CA ILE A 177 -8.15 -1.82 -16.69
C ILE A 177 -7.73 -3.19 -17.20
N GLN A 178 -6.86 -3.85 -16.45
CA GLN A 178 -6.37 -5.20 -16.80
C GLN A 178 -6.59 -6.14 -15.62
N SER A 179 -7.03 -7.37 -15.90
CA SER A 179 -7.03 -8.42 -14.88
C SER A 179 -5.61 -8.86 -14.55
N LEU A 180 -5.37 -9.26 -13.29
CA LEU A 180 -4.04 -9.67 -12.83
C LEU A 180 -3.46 -10.84 -13.63
N ASP A 181 -4.32 -11.72 -14.15
CA ASP A 181 -3.94 -12.87 -14.99
C ASP A 181 -3.84 -12.51 -16.49
N GLY A 182 -4.02 -11.24 -16.85
CA GLY A 182 -3.93 -10.74 -18.22
C GLY A 182 -5.06 -11.18 -19.16
N ARG A 183 -6.07 -11.93 -18.67
CA ARG A 183 -7.17 -12.45 -19.53
C ARG A 183 -8.11 -11.37 -20.05
N PHE A 184 -8.23 -10.25 -19.32
CA PHE A 184 -9.10 -9.15 -19.69
C PHE A 184 -8.31 -7.84 -19.69
N VAL A 185 -8.48 -7.07 -20.76
CA VAL A 185 -7.95 -5.71 -20.87
C VAL A 185 -9.07 -4.83 -21.43
N PHE A 186 -9.42 -3.77 -20.71
CA PHE A 186 -10.45 -2.80 -21.12
C PHE A 186 -9.84 -1.42 -21.21
N HIS A 187 -10.13 -0.72 -22.29
CA HIS A 187 -9.70 0.64 -22.55
C HIS A 187 -10.89 1.59 -22.46
N ILE A 188 -10.87 2.47 -21.47
CA ILE A 188 -11.96 3.41 -21.20
C ILE A 188 -11.48 4.81 -21.55
N THR A 189 -12.21 5.49 -22.43
CA THR A 189 -11.83 6.80 -22.94
C THR A 189 -12.63 7.92 -22.27
N ASP A 190 -13.75 8.30 -22.86
CA ASP A 190 -14.53 9.51 -22.56
C ASP A 190 -15.96 9.22 -22.11
N LYS A 191 -16.35 7.96 -22.06
CA LYS A 191 -17.72 7.53 -21.70
C LYS A 191 -17.71 6.65 -20.46
N ASP A 192 -18.83 6.72 -19.72
CA ASP A 192 -19.11 5.78 -18.65
C ASP A 192 -18.97 4.34 -19.18
N PHE A 193 -18.41 3.44 -18.37
CA PHE A 193 -18.08 2.08 -18.76
C PHE A 193 -18.61 1.09 -17.73
N VAL A 194 -19.36 0.10 -18.16
CA VAL A 194 -19.98 -0.90 -17.30
C VAL A 194 -19.25 -2.23 -17.43
N LEU A 195 -18.89 -2.83 -16.30
CA LEU A 195 -18.24 -4.14 -16.20
C LEU A 195 -19.20 -5.18 -15.61
N GLY A 196 -19.14 -6.41 -16.08
CA GLY A 196 -19.94 -7.51 -15.55
C GLY A 196 -19.85 -8.76 -16.41
N LYS A 197 -20.68 -9.76 -16.12
CA LYS A 197 -20.70 -11.03 -16.87
C LYS A 197 -21.79 -11.17 -17.92
N SER A 198 -22.68 -10.20 -18.06
CA SER A 198 -23.82 -10.24 -19.01
C SER A 198 -23.48 -9.42 -20.23
N ARG A 199 -22.98 -10.07 -21.28
CA ARG A 199 -22.47 -9.46 -22.52
C ARG A 199 -23.40 -8.40 -23.13
N ASP A 200 -24.69 -8.61 -22.99
CA ASP A 200 -25.76 -7.72 -23.54
C ASP A 200 -26.04 -6.49 -22.65
N LYS A 201 -25.43 -6.40 -21.45
CA LYS A 201 -25.69 -5.34 -20.45
C LYS A 201 -24.45 -4.59 -20.00
N VAL A 202 -23.28 -4.93 -20.53
CA VAL A 202 -22.00 -4.37 -20.08
C VAL A 202 -21.13 -4.00 -21.27
N ASP A 203 -20.26 -3.02 -21.08
CA ASP A 203 -19.27 -2.61 -22.08
C ASP A 203 -18.04 -3.52 -22.02
N GLY A 204 -17.69 -4.03 -20.83
CA GLY A 204 -16.61 -4.98 -20.59
C GLY A 204 -17.10 -6.27 -19.95
N GLU A 205 -17.04 -7.39 -20.70
CA GLU A 205 -17.46 -8.69 -20.21
C GLU A 205 -16.33 -9.40 -19.44
N ILE A 206 -16.63 -9.86 -18.22
CA ILE A 206 -15.73 -10.66 -17.39
C ILE A 206 -16.33 -12.06 -17.25
N THR A 207 -15.75 -13.03 -17.95
CA THR A 207 -16.19 -14.43 -17.94
C THR A 207 -15.40 -15.30 -16.96
N GLY A 208 -15.93 -16.45 -16.59
CA GLY A 208 -15.21 -17.46 -15.80
C GLY A 208 -15.07 -17.14 -14.30
N ASN A 209 -15.60 -16.04 -13.80
CA ASN A 209 -15.59 -15.72 -12.38
C ASN A 209 -17.02 -15.68 -11.80
N PRO A 210 -17.42 -16.64 -10.95
CA PRO A 210 -18.77 -16.72 -10.38
C PRO A 210 -19.10 -15.54 -9.45
N ALA A 211 -18.10 -14.87 -8.88
CA ALA A 211 -18.28 -13.72 -7.99
C ALA A 211 -18.64 -12.43 -8.74
N VAL A 212 -18.48 -12.39 -10.07
CA VAL A 212 -18.86 -11.23 -10.88
C VAL A 212 -20.35 -11.27 -11.17
N SER A 213 -21.06 -10.17 -10.85
CA SER A 213 -22.49 -10.02 -11.13
C SER A 213 -22.76 -9.79 -12.63
N ARG A 214 -24.02 -9.93 -13.07
CA ARG A 214 -24.42 -9.63 -14.46
C ARG A 214 -24.03 -8.22 -14.88
N VAL A 215 -24.31 -7.23 -14.02
CA VAL A 215 -23.78 -5.88 -14.03
C VAL A 215 -23.06 -5.73 -12.70
N HIS A 216 -21.74 -5.57 -12.69
CA HIS A 216 -20.93 -5.66 -11.48
C HIS A 216 -20.53 -4.29 -10.94
N CYS A 217 -19.98 -3.44 -11.81
CA CYS A 217 -19.66 -2.06 -11.47
C CYS A 217 -19.78 -1.16 -12.69
N LYS A 218 -19.86 0.14 -12.43
CA LYS A 218 -19.86 1.17 -13.44
C LYS A 218 -18.75 2.18 -13.13
N ILE A 219 -17.93 2.46 -14.12
CA ILE A 219 -16.91 3.49 -14.06
C ILE A 219 -17.51 4.75 -14.67
N LEU A 220 -17.57 5.79 -13.87
CA LEU A 220 -18.08 7.09 -14.31
C LEU A 220 -16.94 7.93 -14.87
N VAL A 221 -17.14 8.55 -16.02
CA VAL A 221 -16.19 9.49 -16.60
C VAL A 221 -16.76 10.90 -16.48
N ARG A 222 -16.09 11.76 -15.75
CA ARG A 222 -16.48 13.15 -15.53
C ARG A 222 -15.26 14.07 -15.64
N ASN A 223 -15.31 15.06 -16.51
CA ASN A 223 -14.23 16.03 -16.69
C ASN A 223 -12.84 15.37 -16.88
N ARG A 224 -12.76 14.30 -17.69
CA ARG A 224 -11.54 13.51 -17.92
C ARG A 224 -10.97 12.84 -16.66
N SER A 225 -11.78 12.65 -15.64
CA SER A 225 -11.46 11.86 -14.43
C SER A 225 -12.38 10.65 -14.35
N TYR A 226 -11.86 9.57 -13.76
CA TYR A 226 -12.55 8.28 -13.65
C TYR A 226 -12.90 8.03 -12.18
N TYR A 227 -14.13 7.53 -11.93
CA TYR A 227 -14.68 7.28 -10.60
C TYR A 227 -15.34 5.91 -10.51
#